data_a1daaa9cd811b7d62a42661787a0ba51
#
_entry.id   a1daaa9cd811b7d62a42661787a0ba51
#
_cell.length_a   1.000
_cell.length_b   1.000
_cell.length_c   1.000
_cell.angle_alpha   90.00
_cell.angle_beta   90.00
_cell.angle_gamma   90.00
#
_symmetry.space_group_name_H-M   'P 1'
#
loop_
_entity.id
_entity.type
_entity.pdbx_description
1 polymer ?
#
loop_
_entity_poly.entity_id
_entity_poly.type
_entity_poly.pdbx_seq_one_letter_code
_entity_poly.pdbx_strand_id
1 'polypeptide(L)'
;GYADGFFRCLSDRWQMMTAEGPARQRGRICMDMCMIDLTDRPSVDVGDEVEIFGPDNSVNDMAEQAGTIPYELTCAVSKRVPRIYLRQGQEIARELLLRF
;
A
#
# COMPACT_ATOMS: atom_id res chain seq x y z
N GLY A 1 7.50 -2.71 -0.34
CA GLY A 1 8.36 -1.92 -1.18
C GLY A 1 8.09 -2.11 -2.67
N TYR A 2 9.00 -1.68 -3.53
CA TYR A 2 8.74 -1.73 -4.97
C TYR A 2 8.68 -3.16 -5.54
N ALA A 3 9.29 -4.13 -4.87
CA ALA A 3 9.14 -5.54 -5.27
C ALA A 3 7.71 -6.04 -5.09
N ASP A 4 6.90 -5.36 -4.29
CA ASP A 4 5.49 -5.69 -4.05
C ASP A 4 4.55 -4.83 -4.90
N GLY A 5 5.08 -3.88 -5.66
CA GLY A 5 4.30 -3.00 -6.52
C GLY A 5 4.15 -1.56 -6.04
N PHE A 6 4.80 -1.19 -4.94
CA PHE A 6 4.81 0.19 -4.47
C PHE A 6 6.00 0.93 -5.09
N PHE A 7 5.76 1.71 -6.10
CA PHE A 7 6.77 2.26 -6.99
C PHE A 7 7.76 3.19 -6.29
N ARG A 8 9.04 3.01 -6.58
CA ARG A 8 10.13 3.83 -6.03
C ARG A 8 9.97 5.32 -6.36
N CYS A 9 9.39 5.66 -7.52
CA CYS A 9 9.15 7.03 -7.93
C CYS A 9 8.19 7.80 -7.02
N LEU A 10 7.43 7.09 -6.17
CA LEU A 10 6.53 7.68 -5.18
C LEU A 10 7.22 8.06 -3.88
N SER A 11 8.52 7.83 -3.77
CA SER A 11 9.31 8.19 -2.58
C SER A 11 9.09 9.65 -2.20
N ASP A 12 8.73 9.90 -0.94
CA ASP A 12 8.40 11.22 -0.38
C ASP A 12 7.19 11.91 -1.03
N ARG A 13 6.40 11.19 -1.85
CA ARG A 13 5.28 11.77 -2.60
C ARG A 13 3.93 11.19 -2.23
N TRP A 14 3.92 10.10 -1.50
CA TRP A 14 2.67 9.40 -1.18
C TRP A 14 2.46 9.34 0.32
N GLN A 15 1.22 9.09 0.69
CA GLN A 15 0.85 8.86 2.09
C GLN A 15 0.04 7.58 2.18
N MET A 16 0.18 6.90 3.33
CA MET A 16 -0.64 5.76 3.69
C MET A 16 -1.82 6.24 4.51
N MET A 17 -2.95 5.58 4.40
CA MET A 17 -4.08 5.83 5.29
C MET A 17 -3.99 4.87 6.48
N THR A 18 -4.00 5.41 7.69
CA THR A 18 -4.03 4.64 8.93
C THR A 18 -5.39 4.78 9.60
N ALA A 19 -5.63 4.00 10.65
CA ALA A 19 -6.86 4.14 11.43
C ALA A 19 -7.02 5.53 12.06
N GLU A 20 -5.93 6.25 12.28
CA GLU A 20 -5.93 7.61 12.83
C GLU A 20 -5.85 8.71 11.78
N GLY A 21 -5.76 8.35 10.50
CA GLY A 21 -5.64 9.30 9.41
C GLY A 21 -4.37 9.09 8.59
N PRO A 22 -4.07 10.01 7.66
CA PRO A 22 -2.94 9.84 6.76
C PRO A 22 -1.59 9.93 7.47
N ALA A 23 -0.63 9.12 7.00
CA ALA A 23 0.76 9.13 7.43
C ALA A 23 1.65 9.19 6.19
N ARG A 24 2.49 10.21 6.10
CA ARG A 24 3.32 10.40 4.91
C ARG A 24 4.45 9.37 4.86
N GLN A 25 4.66 8.85 3.66
CA GLN A 25 5.83 8.03 3.38
C GLN A 25 7.05 8.94 3.31
N ARG A 26 8.12 8.58 4.00
CA ARG A 26 9.36 9.36 4.09
C ARG A 26 10.56 8.55 3.63
N GLY A 27 11.45 9.21 2.91
CA GLY A 27 12.65 8.58 2.40
C GLY A 27 12.38 7.75 1.16
N ARG A 28 13.40 7.02 0.73
CA ARG A 28 13.30 6.20 -0.49
C ARG A 28 12.55 4.91 -0.20
N ILE A 29 11.65 4.58 -1.11
CA ILE A 29 10.98 3.28 -1.09
C ILE A 29 12.01 2.24 -1.51
N CYS A 30 12.20 1.23 -0.68
CA CYS A 30 13.14 0.14 -0.89
C CYS A 30 12.46 -1.05 -1.55
N MET A 31 13.25 -2.09 -1.87
CA MET A 31 12.71 -3.30 -2.50
C MET A 31 11.61 -3.94 -1.65
N ASP A 32 11.86 -4.12 -0.36
CA ASP A 32 10.98 -4.89 0.53
C ASP A 32 10.35 -4.08 1.65
N MET A 33 10.67 -2.80 1.77
CA MET A 33 10.18 -1.96 2.87
C MET A 33 10.10 -0.50 2.47
N CYS A 34 9.40 0.27 3.28
CA CYS A 34 9.41 1.73 3.24
C CYS A 34 9.14 2.25 4.65
N MET A 35 9.33 3.55 4.83
CA MET A 35 9.09 4.21 6.10
C MET A 35 7.87 5.11 5.99
N ILE A 36 7.09 5.17 7.06
CA ILE A 36 6.00 6.15 7.18
C ILE A 36 6.20 6.95 8.46
N ASP A 37 5.79 8.20 8.43
CA ASP A 37 5.91 9.12 9.55
C ASP A 37 4.66 9.04 10.42
N LEU A 38 4.80 8.50 11.63
CA LEU A 38 3.73 8.34 12.60
C LEU A 38 3.76 9.37 13.72
N THR A 39 4.51 10.48 13.54
CA THR A 39 4.66 11.51 14.58
C THR A 39 3.31 11.99 15.12
N ASP A 40 2.36 12.22 14.22
CA ASP A 40 1.02 12.71 14.57
C ASP A 40 -0.02 11.58 14.70
N ARG A 41 0.43 10.33 14.77
CA ARG A 41 -0.41 9.14 14.85
C ARG A 41 0.08 8.21 15.97
N PRO A 42 0.05 8.68 17.24
CA PRO A 42 0.73 7.96 18.32
C PRO A 42 0.12 6.61 18.69
N SER A 43 -1.15 6.36 18.32
CA SER A 43 -1.79 5.08 18.60
C SER A 43 -1.54 4.03 17.53
N VAL A 44 -0.93 4.38 16.42
CA VAL A 44 -0.59 3.41 15.36
C VAL A 44 0.67 2.67 15.78
N ASP A 45 0.61 1.34 15.75
CA ASP A 45 1.67 0.49 16.27
C ASP A 45 1.97 -0.69 15.32
N VAL A 46 3.00 -1.42 15.65
CA VAL A 46 3.41 -2.62 14.92
C VAL A 46 2.24 -3.62 14.85
N GLY A 47 1.97 -4.12 13.65
CA GLY A 47 0.87 -5.04 13.41
C GLY A 47 -0.40 -4.36 12.91
N ASP A 48 -0.48 -3.04 12.98
CA ASP A 48 -1.63 -2.31 12.47
C ASP A 48 -1.61 -2.27 10.93
N GLU A 49 -2.81 -2.26 10.34
CA GLU A 49 -2.96 -2.14 8.90
C GLU A 49 -2.79 -0.70 8.45
N VAL A 50 -2.18 -0.54 7.28
CA VAL A 50 -2.14 0.73 6.57
C VAL A 50 -2.64 0.53 5.14
N GLU A 51 -3.41 1.48 4.65
CA GLU A 51 -3.95 1.43 3.29
C GLU A 51 -3.01 2.19 2.36
N ILE A 52 -2.38 1.47 1.44
CA ILE A 52 -1.50 2.08 0.43
C ILE A 52 -2.35 2.75 -0.63
N PHE A 53 -3.33 2.05 -1.15
CA PHE A 53 -4.45 2.60 -1.92
C PHE A 53 -5.69 1.75 -1.66
N GLY A 54 -6.86 2.38 -1.79
CA GLY A 54 -8.11 1.71 -1.49
C GLY A 54 -9.26 2.72 -1.40
N PRO A 55 -10.33 2.38 -0.68
CA PRO A 55 -11.53 3.24 -0.58
C PRO A 55 -11.25 4.64 -0.04
N ASP A 56 -10.29 4.77 0.88
CA ASP A 56 -9.97 6.03 1.53
C ASP A 56 -8.69 6.68 0.98
N ASN A 57 -8.09 6.08 -0.05
CA ASN A 57 -6.80 6.52 -0.57
C ASN A 57 -6.72 6.15 -2.06
N SER A 58 -7.11 7.09 -2.90
CA SER A 58 -7.41 6.85 -4.32
C SER A 58 -6.23 6.33 -5.13
N VAL A 59 -6.40 5.19 -5.80
CA VAL A 59 -5.42 4.66 -6.75
C VAL A 59 -5.28 5.58 -7.98
N ASN A 60 -6.32 6.33 -8.33
CA ASN A 60 -6.25 7.31 -9.41
C ASN A 60 -5.27 8.43 -9.08
N ASP A 61 -5.33 8.94 -7.84
CA ASP A 61 -4.41 9.97 -7.37
C ASP A 61 -2.99 9.43 -7.29
N MET A 62 -2.83 8.19 -6.84
CA MET A 62 -1.53 7.52 -6.78
C MET A 62 -0.91 7.37 -8.17
N ALA A 63 -1.71 6.99 -9.16
CA ALA A 63 -1.27 6.87 -10.54
C ALA A 63 -0.82 8.22 -11.10
N GLU A 64 -1.55 9.28 -10.80
CA GLU A 64 -1.20 10.64 -11.22
C GLU A 64 0.16 11.04 -10.62
N GLN A 65 0.38 10.79 -9.34
CA GLN A 65 1.65 11.05 -8.67
C GLN A 65 2.80 10.23 -9.27
N ALA A 66 2.54 9.01 -9.68
CA ALA A 66 3.52 8.12 -10.28
C ALA A 66 3.76 8.41 -11.77
N GLY A 67 2.93 9.25 -12.40
CA GLY A 67 3.03 9.54 -13.82
C GLY A 67 2.52 8.42 -14.73
N THR A 68 1.51 7.68 -14.28
CA THR A 68 0.95 6.55 -15.01
C THR A 68 -0.57 6.46 -14.84
N ILE A 69 -1.13 5.33 -15.17
CA ILE A 69 -2.57 5.05 -15.08
C ILE A 69 -2.85 4.01 -13.98
N PRO A 70 -4.07 3.99 -13.39
CA PRO A 70 -4.40 3.07 -12.30
C PRO A 70 -4.19 1.59 -12.64
N TYR A 71 -4.45 1.21 -13.88
CA TYR A 71 -4.29 -0.18 -14.31
C TYR A 71 -2.86 -0.70 -14.16
N GLU A 72 -1.87 0.17 -14.42
CA GLU A 72 -0.47 -0.21 -14.25
C GLU A 72 -0.14 -0.48 -12.78
N LEU A 73 -0.68 0.34 -11.88
CA LEU A 73 -0.46 0.16 -10.44
C LEU A 73 -1.08 -1.15 -9.93
N THR A 74 -2.31 -1.44 -10.33
CA THR A 74 -2.98 -2.67 -9.88
C THR A 74 -2.33 -3.92 -10.49
N CYS A 75 -1.88 -3.85 -11.74
CA CYS A 75 -1.14 -4.94 -12.37
C CYS A 75 0.24 -5.17 -11.76
N ALA A 76 0.85 -4.13 -11.19
CA ALA A 76 2.19 -4.21 -10.61
C ALA A 76 2.22 -4.90 -9.25
N VAL A 77 1.06 -5.12 -8.61
CA VAL A 77 1.01 -5.86 -7.34
C VAL A 77 1.57 -7.26 -7.55
N SER A 78 2.67 -7.55 -6.88
CA SER A 78 3.46 -8.77 -7.07
C SER A 78 2.68 -10.03 -6.68
N LYS A 79 3.02 -11.14 -7.34
CA LYS A 79 2.49 -12.47 -6.99
C LYS A 79 2.82 -12.90 -5.57
N ARG A 80 3.83 -12.30 -4.94
CA ARG A 80 4.19 -12.61 -3.54
C ARG A 80 3.22 -11.98 -2.54
N VAL A 81 2.36 -11.05 -2.98
CA VAL A 81 1.36 -10.44 -2.12
C VAL A 81 0.11 -11.33 -2.10
N PRO A 82 -0.32 -11.83 -0.93
CA PRO A 82 -1.54 -12.64 -0.82
C PRO A 82 -2.77 -11.87 -1.27
N ARG A 83 -3.69 -12.55 -1.97
CA ARG A 83 -4.99 -12.02 -2.35
C ARG A 83 -6.02 -12.56 -1.35
N ILE A 84 -6.61 -11.66 -0.59
CA ILE A 84 -7.65 -12.00 0.38
C ILE A 84 -8.96 -11.44 -0.14
N TYR A 85 -9.92 -12.34 -0.41
CA TYR A 85 -11.21 -11.97 -0.96
C TYR A 85 -12.22 -11.81 0.18
N LEU A 86 -12.86 -10.64 0.22
CA LEU A 86 -13.81 -10.29 1.26
C LEU A 86 -15.22 -10.17 0.67
N ARG A 87 -16.20 -10.62 1.42
CA ARG A 87 -17.61 -10.38 1.14
C ARG A 87 -18.28 -9.90 2.44
N GLN A 88 -18.90 -8.73 2.38
CA GLN A 88 -19.55 -8.12 3.55
C GLN A 88 -18.58 -8.03 4.75
N GLY A 89 -17.32 -7.68 4.49
CA GLY A 89 -16.28 -7.54 5.50
C GLY A 89 -15.64 -8.84 5.99
N GLN A 90 -16.08 -9.99 5.46
CA GLN A 90 -15.56 -11.29 5.90
C GLN A 90 -14.72 -11.96 4.82
N GLU A 91 -13.63 -12.59 5.24
CA GLU A 91 -12.77 -13.34 4.34
C GLU A 91 -13.51 -14.58 3.84
N ILE A 92 -13.67 -14.69 2.51
CA ILE A 92 -14.31 -15.84 1.88
C ILE A 92 -13.32 -16.72 1.13
N ALA A 93 -12.15 -16.19 0.77
CA ALA A 93 -11.12 -16.92 0.06
C ALA A 93 -9.79 -16.24 0.22
N ARG A 94 -8.71 -16.99 0.07
CA ARG A 94 -7.34 -16.48 0.10
C ARG A 94 -6.55 -17.16 -1.00
N GLU A 95 -5.84 -16.37 -1.79
CA GLU A 95 -5.00 -16.88 -2.88
C GLU A 95 -3.55 -16.50 -2.65
N LEU A 96 -2.68 -17.51 -2.61
CA LEU A 96 -1.23 -17.37 -2.52
C LEU A 96 -0.64 -17.84 -3.84
N LEU A 97 -0.17 -16.90 -4.66
CA LEU A 97 0.35 -17.21 -6.00
C LEU A 97 1.78 -17.76 -5.97
N LEU A 98 2.53 -17.49 -4.89
CA LEU A 98 3.83 -18.08 -4.65
C LEU A 98 3.73 -19.05 -3.47
N ARG A 99 4.33 -20.23 -3.63
CA ARG A 99 4.41 -21.25 -2.59
C ARG A 99 5.87 -21.65 -2.41
N PHE A 100 6.28 -21.67 -1.17
CA PHE A 100 7.64 -22.07 -0.80
C PHE A 100 7.63 -23.40 -0.09
#